data_db87cad74f6df9115698e571da33e3b0
#
_entry.id   db87cad74f6df9115698e571da33e3b0
#
_cell.length_a   1.000
_cell.length_b   1.000
_cell.length_c   1.000
_cell.angle_alpha   90.00
_cell.angle_beta   90.00
_cell.angle_gamma   90.00
#
_symmetry.space_group_name_H-M   'P 1'
#
loop_
_entity.id
_entity.type
_entity.pdbx_description
1 polymer ?
#
loop_
_entity_poly.entity_id
_entity_poly.type
_entity_poly.pdbx_seq_one_letter_code
_entity_poly.pdbx_strand_id
1 'polypeptide(L)'
;MCSLLLPACAGHEGLKAGLYKQVDIPASPIVEKIAVSAVPLPSDPAPASLDYQVGIGDVLSVLVYARPDLSVGGTAGSATKGARVDGSGNIQLPLSGTVKAAGLTVSAIRKNVEAALANYLQSPSVVVEVAEYHSKPLYLMGQFRTPGVYYMDRPMTFLQGVALGNGFDTAANLRGVRLLRDQKIAPVDVYSLILDGRIEQNVWLRAGDTVFIPDNKAQNVFVFGAVAKPGPQPMPQGRMHILEAIAAADLRPTGYDLQNVRVIRSLTTTTGELLVVDVEKIRRGETLPLQLMDGDVIYVPKNVFGTWNDVITDILPSLNAISSLLQPFVSIKYLSGK
;
A
#
# COMPACT_ATOMS: atom_id res chain seq x y z
N MET A 1 17.60 31.55 -50.49
CA MET A 1 18.08 30.17 -50.30
C MET A 1 18.21 29.96 -48.81
N CYS A 2 17.18 29.37 -48.22
CA CYS A 2 17.12 29.10 -46.79
C CYS A 2 17.36 27.56 -46.60
N SER A 3 18.54 27.21 -46.09
CA SER A 3 18.93 25.83 -45.89
C SER A 3 18.35 25.34 -44.57
N LEU A 4 17.32 24.51 -44.63
CA LEU A 4 16.77 23.77 -43.50
C LEU A 4 17.74 22.65 -43.11
N LEU A 5 18.48 22.84 -42.03
CA LEU A 5 19.23 21.80 -41.34
C LEU A 5 18.24 21.00 -40.50
N LEU A 6 17.87 19.82 -40.98
CA LEU A 6 17.23 18.77 -40.19
C LEU A 6 18.24 18.26 -39.15
N PRO A 7 17.87 18.16 -37.86
CA PRO A 7 18.73 17.46 -36.92
C PRO A 7 18.68 15.96 -37.25
N ALA A 8 19.81 15.41 -37.65
CA ALA A 8 20.02 13.98 -37.82
C ALA A 8 19.81 13.29 -36.47
N CYS A 9 18.95 12.27 -36.44
CA CYS A 9 18.87 11.33 -35.36
C CYS A 9 20.25 10.69 -35.16
N ALA A 10 20.99 11.15 -34.16
CA ALA A 10 22.23 10.52 -33.76
C ALA A 10 21.88 9.21 -33.06
N GLY A 11 21.89 8.11 -33.81
CA GLY A 11 21.81 6.78 -33.24
C GLY A 11 22.93 6.56 -32.22
N HIS A 12 22.62 5.91 -31.12
CA HIS A 12 23.58 5.60 -30.05
C HIS A 12 24.56 4.47 -30.40
N GLU A 13 24.71 4.12 -31.67
CA GLU A 13 25.55 3.02 -32.15
C GLU A 13 27.06 3.20 -31.91
N GLY A 14 27.49 4.35 -31.42
CA GLY A 14 28.90 4.69 -31.21
C GLY A 14 29.35 4.87 -29.76
N LEU A 15 28.53 4.54 -28.76
CA LEU A 15 28.92 4.71 -27.35
C LEU A 15 29.94 3.64 -26.95
N LYS A 16 31.16 4.05 -26.61
CA LYS A 16 32.17 3.17 -26.04
C LYS A 16 31.78 2.78 -24.62
N ALA A 17 32.03 1.54 -24.24
CA ALA A 17 31.81 1.06 -22.88
C ALA A 17 32.53 1.96 -21.86
N GLY A 18 31.82 2.43 -20.86
CA GLY A 18 32.35 3.31 -19.80
C GLY A 18 32.06 4.82 -19.99
N LEU A 19 31.46 5.25 -21.08
CA LEU A 19 31.00 6.63 -21.23
C LEU A 19 29.54 6.76 -20.79
N TYR A 20 29.32 7.44 -19.66
CA TYR A 20 27.99 7.81 -19.19
C TYR A 20 27.57 9.15 -19.80
N LYS A 21 26.48 9.14 -20.56
CA LYS A 21 25.83 10.35 -21.02
C LYS A 21 24.39 10.34 -20.52
N GLN A 22 24.05 11.28 -19.64
CA GLN A 22 22.66 11.49 -19.25
C GLN A 22 21.92 12.07 -20.45
N VAL A 23 20.92 11.34 -20.93
CA VAL A 23 20.03 11.77 -22.02
C VAL A 23 18.62 11.84 -21.45
N ASP A 24 17.97 12.99 -21.63
CA ASP A 24 16.54 13.11 -21.33
C ASP A 24 15.76 12.27 -22.35
N ILE A 25 15.33 11.09 -21.92
CA ILE A 25 14.56 10.18 -22.76
C ILE A 25 13.08 10.55 -22.59
N PRO A 26 12.35 10.85 -23.67
CA PRO A 26 10.93 11.15 -23.56
C PRO A 26 10.17 9.94 -23.01
N ALA A 27 9.19 10.21 -22.16
CA ALA A 27 8.26 9.18 -21.69
C ALA A 27 7.62 8.50 -22.90
N SER A 28 7.33 7.19 -22.79
CA SER A 28 6.72 6.40 -23.87
C SER A 28 5.56 7.19 -24.52
N PRO A 29 5.51 7.33 -25.85
CA PRO A 29 4.56 8.22 -26.54
C PRO A 29 3.10 7.77 -26.48
N ILE A 30 2.81 6.79 -25.68
CA ILE A 30 1.48 6.22 -25.59
C ILE A 30 1.00 6.32 -24.15
N VAL A 31 0.48 7.43 -23.80
CA VAL A 31 -0.66 7.55 -22.89
C VAL A 31 -1.15 8.99 -23.03
N GLU A 32 -2.23 9.20 -23.73
CA GLU A 32 -3.14 10.27 -23.38
C GLU A 32 -3.54 9.97 -21.92
N LYS A 33 -2.85 10.60 -20.97
CA LYS A 33 -3.20 10.51 -19.55
C LYS A 33 -4.59 11.09 -19.41
N ILE A 34 -5.59 10.25 -19.41
CA ILE A 34 -6.82 10.60 -18.71
C ILE A 34 -6.36 10.77 -17.26
N ALA A 35 -6.22 12.04 -16.86
CA ALA A 35 -5.88 12.39 -15.50
C ALA A 35 -7.02 11.86 -14.63
N VAL A 36 -6.82 10.67 -14.06
CA VAL A 36 -7.60 10.26 -12.91
C VAL A 36 -7.27 11.30 -11.86
N SER A 37 -8.24 12.18 -11.58
CA SER A 37 -8.12 13.21 -10.55
C SER A 37 -7.66 12.49 -9.29
N ALA A 38 -6.43 12.72 -8.87
CA ALA A 38 -5.92 12.20 -7.62
C ALA A 38 -6.89 12.72 -6.55
N VAL A 39 -7.66 11.83 -5.95
CA VAL A 39 -8.48 12.17 -4.79
C VAL A 39 -7.51 12.74 -3.77
N PRO A 40 -7.68 14.00 -3.33
CA PRO A 40 -6.76 14.59 -2.37
C PRO A 40 -6.73 13.66 -1.16
N LEU A 41 -5.51 13.31 -0.71
CA LEU A 41 -5.34 12.67 0.58
C LEU A 41 -6.06 13.53 1.62
N PRO A 42 -6.91 12.94 2.47
CA PRO A 42 -7.35 13.66 3.64
C PRO A 42 -6.08 14.00 4.41
N SER A 43 -5.72 15.28 4.42
CA SER A 43 -4.66 15.79 5.28
C SER A 43 -5.19 15.67 6.70
N ASP A 44 -5.02 14.49 7.30
CA ASP A 44 -5.24 14.34 8.73
C ASP A 44 -4.27 15.29 9.42
N PRO A 45 -4.75 16.29 10.15
CA PRO A 45 -3.87 17.17 10.88
C PRO A 45 -3.01 16.33 11.82
N ALA A 46 -1.74 16.70 11.96
CA ALA A 46 -0.90 16.11 12.99
C ALA A 46 -1.64 16.16 14.34
N PRO A 47 -1.55 15.12 15.16
CA PRO A 47 -2.22 15.12 16.46
C PRO A 47 -1.76 16.32 17.28
N ALA A 48 -2.70 16.99 17.97
CA ALA A 48 -2.44 18.20 18.74
C ALA A 48 -1.42 17.97 19.87
N SER A 49 -1.26 16.73 20.32
CA SER A 49 -0.24 16.31 21.29
C SER A 49 0.24 14.90 20.95
N LEU A 50 1.52 14.64 21.16
CA LEU A 50 2.11 13.31 21.10
C LEU A 50 1.90 12.51 22.38
N ASP A 51 1.38 13.15 23.44
CA ASP A 51 1.08 12.49 24.70
C ASP A 51 -0.06 11.49 24.53
N TYR A 52 0.12 10.32 25.13
CA TYR A 52 -0.93 9.33 25.17
C TYR A 52 -2.12 9.80 26.01
N GLN A 53 -3.30 9.74 25.43
CA GLN A 53 -4.56 9.93 26.16
C GLN A 53 -5.14 8.55 26.48
N VAL A 54 -5.30 8.30 27.77
CA VAL A 54 -5.87 7.07 28.31
C VAL A 54 -7.29 6.89 27.80
N GLY A 55 -7.65 5.67 27.46
CA GLY A 55 -8.98 5.32 26.97
C GLY A 55 -9.65 4.20 27.75
N ILE A 56 -10.89 3.90 27.37
CA ILE A 56 -11.66 2.81 27.97
C ILE A 56 -10.96 1.47 27.70
N GLY A 57 -10.79 0.66 28.74
CA GLY A 57 -10.15 -0.66 28.64
C GLY A 57 -8.67 -0.65 29.02
N ASP A 58 -7.99 0.49 29.02
CA ASP A 58 -6.60 0.59 29.48
C ASP A 58 -6.48 0.18 30.95
N VAL A 59 -5.31 -0.31 31.33
CA VAL A 59 -5.00 -0.68 32.71
C VAL A 59 -3.93 0.24 33.24
N LEU A 60 -4.21 0.92 34.35
CA LEU A 60 -3.32 1.87 34.99
C LEU A 60 -2.72 1.29 36.28
N SER A 61 -1.41 1.37 36.40
CA SER A 61 -0.73 1.17 37.68
C SER A 61 -0.74 2.50 38.44
N VAL A 62 -1.24 2.50 39.66
CA VAL A 62 -1.31 3.66 40.54
C VAL A 62 -0.60 3.34 41.85
N LEU A 63 0.53 3.95 42.05
CA LEU A 63 1.37 3.75 43.26
C LEU A 63 1.29 4.96 44.15
N VAL A 64 0.87 4.75 45.39
CA VAL A 64 0.84 5.80 46.42
C VAL A 64 2.05 5.66 47.32
N TYR A 65 2.88 6.71 47.39
CA TYR A 65 4.11 6.68 48.19
C TYR A 65 3.82 6.36 49.66
N ALA A 66 4.63 5.45 50.21
CA ALA A 66 4.51 4.95 51.58
C ALA A 66 3.14 4.31 51.96
N ARG A 67 2.27 4.04 50.96
CA ARG A 67 0.95 3.45 51.19
C ARG A 67 0.64 2.36 50.19
N PRO A 68 1.29 1.17 50.31
CA PRO A 68 1.07 0.04 49.41
C PRO A 68 -0.36 -0.50 49.51
N ASP A 69 -1.05 -0.32 50.62
CA ASP A 69 -2.45 -0.68 50.83
C ASP A 69 -3.43 0.13 49.97
N LEU A 70 -3.04 1.31 49.49
CA LEU A 70 -3.82 2.18 48.59
C LEU A 70 -3.33 2.10 47.13
N SER A 71 -2.24 1.38 46.89
CA SER A 71 -1.65 1.21 45.57
C SER A 71 -2.36 0.07 44.80
N VAL A 72 -2.50 0.25 43.46
CA VAL A 72 -3.12 -0.74 42.57
C VAL A 72 -2.16 -1.03 41.42
N GLY A 73 -1.69 -2.29 41.32
CA GLY A 73 -0.69 -2.72 40.36
C GLY A 73 0.74 -2.33 40.78
N GLY A 74 1.74 -2.81 40.01
CA GLY A 74 3.15 -2.44 40.19
C GLY A 74 3.86 -3.03 41.41
N THR A 75 3.19 -3.76 42.31
CA THR A 75 3.81 -4.46 43.44
C THR A 75 4.07 -5.92 43.11
N ALA A 76 5.29 -6.41 43.43
CA ALA A 76 5.64 -7.81 43.29
C ALA A 76 4.66 -8.66 44.17
N GLY A 77 3.92 -9.57 43.54
CA GLY A 77 2.92 -10.41 44.21
C GLY A 77 1.47 -9.90 44.15
N SER A 78 1.19 -8.74 43.55
CA SER A 78 -0.18 -8.27 43.32
C SER A 78 -0.86 -9.16 42.27
N ALA A 79 -2.05 -9.69 42.61
CA ALA A 79 -2.88 -10.48 41.68
C ALA A 79 -3.47 -9.63 40.53
N THR A 80 -3.47 -8.30 40.67
CA THR A 80 -3.99 -7.37 39.69
C THR A 80 -2.87 -6.53 39.08
N LYS A 81 -2.83 -6.45 37.73
CA LYS A 81 -1.85 -5.64 37.00
C LYS A 81 -2.09 -4.14 37.18
N GLY A 82 -3.27 -3.72 37.61
CA GLY A 82 -3.64 -2.34 37.81
C GLY A 82 -5.15 -2.11 37.87
N ALA A 83 -5.55 -0.84 37.89
CA ALA A 83 -6.94 -0.39 37.81
C ALA A 83 -7.34 -0.26 36.33
N ARG A 84 -8.36 -1.02 35.91
CA ARG A 84 -8.88 -0.96 34.55
C ARG A 84 -9.84 0.23 34.41
N VAL A 85 -9.70 0.96 33.29
CA VAL A 85 -10.64 2.02 32.93
C VAL A 85 -11.94 1.39 32.46
N ASP A 86 -13.01 1.68 33.17
CA ASP A 86 -14.35 1.13 32.92
C ASP A 86 -15.04 1.77 31.70
N GLY A 87 -16.24 1.27 31.35
CA GLY A 87 -17.04 1.79 30.24
C GLY A 87 -17.50 3.24 30.39
N SER A 88 -17.49 3.77 31.63
CA SER A 88 -17.80 5.17 31.96
C SER A 88 -16.56 6.06 31.86
N GLY A 89 -15.38 5.46 31.62
CA GLY A 89 -14.10 6.15 31.51
C GLY A 89 -13.46 6.49 32.86
N ASN A 90 -13.76 5.74 33.89
CA ASN A 90 -13.24 5.94 35.23
C ASN A 90 -12.38 4.75 35.67
N ILE A 91 -11.51 4.97 36.65
CA ILE A 91 -10.82 3.93 37.40
C ILE A 91 -11.34 3.89 38.84
N GLN A 92 -11.34 2.70 39.42
CA GLN A 92 -11.73 2.48 40.83
C GLN A 92 -10.45 2.32 41.65
N LEU A 93 -10.31 3.14 42.65
CA LEU A 93 -9.16 3.14 43.57
C LEU A 93 -9.59 2.98 45.03
N PRO A 94 -8.79 2.33 45.87
CA PRO A 94 -9.04 2.27 47.29
C PRO A 94 -9.13 3.66 47.90
N LEU A 95 -9.99 3.86 48.88
CA LEU A 95 -10.23 5.08 49.66
C LEU A 95 -10.79 6.24 48.83
N SER A 96 -10.18 6.59 47.66
CA SER A 96 -10.63 7.70 46.80
C SER A 96 -11.85 7.36 45.93
N GLY A 97 -12.20 6.07 45.80
CA GLY A 97 -13.33 5.64 44.99
C GLY A 97 -13.11 5.80 43.49
N THR A 98 -14.06 6.43 42.82
CA THR A 98 -14.09 6.59 41.35
C THR A 98 -13.35 7.84 40.90
N VAL A 99 -12.35 7.70 40.01
CA VAL A 99 -11.57 8.81 39.47
C VAL A 99 -11.63 8.77 37.92
N LYS A 100 -11.90 9.93 37.30
CA LYS A 100 -11.92 10.08 35.83
C LYS A 100 -10.54 9.87 35.24
N ALA A 101 -10.45 8.99 34.22
CA ALA A 101 -9.22 8.67 33.54
C ALA A 101 -9.32 8.82 32.01
N ALA A 102 -10.41 8.37 31.39
CA ALA A 102 -10.53 8.41 29.93
C ALA A 102 -10.51 9.83 29.37
N GLY A 103 -9.78 10.03 28.27
CA GLY A 103 -9.56 11.31 27.61
C GLY A 103 -8.47 12.17 28.26
N LEU A 104 -7.85 11.71 29.36
CA LEU A 104 -6.83 12.46 30.08
C LEU A 104 -5.43 11.85 29.82
N THR A 105 -4.41 12.69 29.96
CA THR A 105 -3.01 12.23 30.00
C THR A 105 -2.69 11.64 31.37
N VAL A 106 -1.68 10.79 31.44
CA VAL A 106 -1.17 10.21 32.71
C VAL A 106 -0.89 11.29 33.75
N SER A 107 -0.32 12.43 33.34
CA SER A 107 -0.04 13.56 34.21
C SER A 107 -1.31 14.22 34.80
N ALA A 108 -2.36 14.34 33.97
CA ALA A 108 -3.64 14.87 34.44
C ALA A 108 -4.34 13.89 35.39
N ILE A 109 -4.30 12.59 35.10
CA ILE A 109 -4.86 11.53 35.96
C ILE A 109 -4.16 11.54 37.32
N ARG A 110 -2.81 11.64 37.35
CA ARG A 110 -2.05 11.76 38.59
C ARG A 110 -2.56 12.89 39.47
N LYS A 111 -2.74 14.10 38.91
CA LYS A 111 -3.27 15.24 39.65
C LYS A 111 -4.68 15.00 40.20
N ASN A 112 -5.54 14.33 39.41
CA ASN A 112 -6.89 14.00 39.85
C ASN A 112 -6.89 13.00 41.02
N VAL A 113 -6.00 12.00 40.96
CA VAL A 113 -5.84 11.01 42.04
C VAL A 113 -5.26 11.66 43.29
N GLU A 114 -4.24 12.52 43.18
CA GLU A 114 -3.67 13.27 44.28
C GLU A 114 -4.73 14.15 44.95
N ALA A 115 -5.55 14.88 44.18
CA ALA A 115 -6.63 15.70 44.68
C ALA A 115 -7.72 14.87 45.41
N ALA A 116 -8.07 13.69 44.85
CA ALA A 116 -9.06 12.82 45.49
C ALA A 116 -8.53 12.23 46.81
N LEU A 117 -7.27 11.90 46.90
CA LEU A 117 -6.64 11.37 48.10
C LEU A 117 -6.32 12.46 49.16
N ALA A 118 -6.20 13.72 48.76
CA ALA A 118 -5.93 14.84 49.69
C ALA A 118 -7.00 15.00 50.75
N ASN A 119 -8.23 14.52 50.53
CA ASN A 119 -9.30 14.49 51.54
C ASN A 119 -9.02 13.51 52.69
N TYR A 120 -8.10 12.57 52.51
CA TYR A 120 -7.83 11.48 53.45
C TYR A 120 -6.37 11.44 53.89
N LEU A 121 -5.43 11.96 53.07
CA LEU A 121 -3.99 11.94 53.32
C LEU A 121 -3.40 13.34 53.26
N GLN A 122 -2.42 13.59 54.10
CA GLN A 122 -1.64 14.85 54.03
C GLN A 122 -0.59 14.72 52.90
N SER A 123 -0.66 15.63 51.92
CA SER A 123 0.30 15.69 50.80
C SER A 123 0.55 14.35 50.10
N PRO A 124 -0.48 13.68 49.55
CA PRO A 124 -0.27 12.41 48.86
C PRO A 124 0.60 12.58 47.66
N SER A 125 1.60 11.70 47.47
CA SER A 125 2.44 11.63 46.30
C SER A 125 2.10 10.34 45.53
N VAL A 126 1.72 10.50 44.24
CA VAL A 126 1.22 9.40 43.42
C VAL A 126 2.02 9.27 42.14
N VAL A 127 2.35 8.06 41.77
CA VAL A 127 2.87 7.70 40.44
C VAL A 127 1.80 6.95 39.69
N VAL A 128 1.51 7.40 38.46
CA VAL A 128 0.53 6.75 37.57
C VAL A 128 1.25 6.37 36.29
N GLU A 129 1.09 5.12 35.86
CA GLU A 129 1.66 4.61 34.61
C GLU A 129 0.61 3.74 33.91
N VAL A 130 0.69 3.65 32.57
CA VAL A 130 -0.14 2.73 31.81
C VAL A 130 0.52 1.35 31.84
N ALA A 131 -0.07 0.41 32.53
CA ALA A 131 0.43 -0.96 32.64
C ALA A 131 0.08 -1.79 31.39
N GLU A 132 -1.12 -1.58 30.82
CA GLU A 132 -1.55 -2.25 29.58
C GLU A 132 -2.37 -1.28 28.73
N TYR A 133 -2.02 -1.23 27.43
CA TYR A 133 -2.72 -0.42 26.41
C TYR A 133 -3.76 -1.31 25.73
N HIS A 134 -5.04 -0.91 25.79
CA HIS A 134 -6.14 -1.66 25.16
C HIS A 134 -7.12 -0.75 24.42
N SER A 135 -7.04 0.57 24.63
CA SER A 135 -8.05 1.49 24.12
C SER A 135 -7.85 1.90 22.65
N LYS A 136 -6.64 1.71 22.11
CA LYS A 136 -6.30 2.13 20.74
C LYS A 136 -5.78 0.95 19.92
N PRO A 137 -6.68 0.01 19.54
CA PRO A 137 -6.29 -1.14 18.72
C PRO A 137 -5.92 -0.71 17.30
N LEU A 138 -4.92 -1.38 16.73
CA LEU A 138 -4.51 -1.34 15.34
C LEU A 138 -4.50 -2.78 14.82
N TYR A 139 -5.21 -3.03 13.73
CA TYR A 139 -5.33 -4.36 13.14
C TYR A 139 -4.40 -4.47 11.93
N LEU A 140 -3.37 -5.32 12.02
CA LEU A 140 -2.45 -5.61 10.94
C LEU A 140 -2.78 -6.99 10.37
N MET A 141 -3.28 -7.04 9.13
CA MET A 141 -3.81 -8.25 8.51
C MET A 141 -3.14 -8.54 7.17
N GLY A 142 -3.07 -9.82 6.80
CA GLY A 142 -2.48 -10.28 5.54
C GLY A 142 -0.97 -10.45 5.63
N GLN A 143 -0.22 -10.02 4.64
CA GLN A 143 1.20 -10.31 4.42
C GLN A 143 2.14 -9.40 5.23
N PHE A 144 1.87 -9.23 6.51
CA PHE A 144 2.86 -8.78 7.49
C PHE A 144 3.72 -9.98 7.95
N ARG A 145 4.94 -9.74 8.41
CA ARG A 145 5.75 -10.80 9.04
C ARG A 145 5.12 -11.29 10.33
N THR A 146 4.52 -10.39 11.09
CA THR A 146 3.77 -10.70 12.32
C THR A 146 2.41 -10.01 12.26
N PRO A 147 1.42 -10.61 11.57
CA PRO A 147 0.06 -10.08 11.56
C PRO A 147 -0.60 -10.24 12.94
N GLY A 148 -1.49 -9.34 13.30
CA GLY A 148 -2.18 -9.42 14.60
C GLY A 148 -2.86 -8.11 15.00
N VAL A 149 -3.31 -8.09 16.25
CA VAL A 149 -3.85 -6.88 16.88
C VAL A 149 -2.76 -6.27 17.74
N TYR A 150 -2.47 -5.01 17.48
CA TYR A 150 -1.49 -4.19 18.21
C TYR A 150 -2.21 -3.05 18.89
N TYR A 151 -1.66 -2.56 19.98
CA TYR A 151 -2.21 -1.42 20.69
C TYR A 151 -1.22 -0.25 20.61
N MET A 152 -1.70 0.89 20.16
CA MET A 152 -0.86 2.08 20.03
C MET A 152 -0.65 2.73 21.40
N ASP A 153 0.61 2.86 21.79
CA ASP A 153 1.05 3.54 23.04
C ASP A 153 1.24 5.04 22.86
N ARG A 154 1.17 5.52 21.64
CA ARG A 154 1.29 6.95 21.25
C ARG A 154 0.67 7.14 19.86
N PRO A 155 0.43 8.38 19.44
CA PRO A 155 0.14 8.67 18.05
C PRO A 155 1.26 8.18 17.15
N MET A 156 0.92 7.45 16.10
CA MET A 156 1.90 6.89 15.17
C MET A 156 1.46 7.02 13.72
N THR A 157 2.45 7.08 12.83
CA THR A 157 2.25 7.13 11.40
C THR A 157 2.11 5.72 10.82
N PHE A 158 1.68 5.63 9.55
CA PHE A 158 1.55 4.37 8.83
C PHE A 158 2.85 3.54 8.86
N LEU A 159 4.01 4.16 8.59
CA LEU A 159 5.30 3.46 8.63
C LEU A 159 5.65 2.92 10.02
N GLN A 160 5.31 3.65 11.08
CA GLN A 160 5.51 3.17 12.45
C GLN A 160 4.57 1.99 12.76
N GLY A 161 3.34 2.04 12.29
CA GLY A 161 2.40 0.91 12.39
C GLY A 161 2.89 -0.34 11.65
N VAL A 162 3.46 -0.16 10.45
CA VAL A 162 4.08 -1.26 9.69
C VAL A 162 5.26 -1.88 10.48
N ALA A 163 6.04 -1.06 11.17
CA ALA A 163 7.15 -1.54 12.00
C ALA A 163 6.69 -2.42 13.17
N LEU A 164 5.49 -2.20 13.75
CA LEU A 164 4.92 -3.08 14.77
C LEU A 164 4.70 -4.51 14.25
N GLY A 165 4.29 -4.65 12.98
CA GLY A 165 4.15 -5.92 12.31
C GLY A 165 5.46 -6.52 11.77
N ASN A 166 6.63 -6.00 12.19
CA ASN A 166 7.96 -6.38 11.71
C ASN A 166 8.15 -6.23 10.19
N GLY A 167 7.39 -5.30 9.58
CA GLY A 167 7.43 -5.05 8.14
C GLY A 167 6.62 -6.04 7.32
N PHE A 168 6.91 -6.09 6.04
CA PHE A 168 6.18 -6.91 5.07
C PHE A 168 6.83 -8.28 4.85
N ASP A 169 6.02 -9.27 4.54
CA ASP A 169 6.48 -10.54 3.99
C ASP A 169 6.94 -10.35 2.53
N THR A 170 7.77 -11.28 2.03
CA THR A 170 8.24 -11.28 0.63
C THR A 170 7.11 -11.47 -0.38
N ALA A 171 6.02 -12.09 0.06
CA ALA A 171 4.82 -12.29 -0.75
C ALA A 171 3.84 -11.10 -0.69
N ALA A 172 4.21 -9.97 -0.08
CA ALA A 172 3.33 -8.81 0.07
C ALA A 172 3.12 -8.07 -1.27
N ASN A 173 1.85 -7.77 -1.58
CA ASN A 173 1.47 -6.89 -2.67
C ASN A 173 1.32 -5.46 -2.15
N LEU A 174 2.36 -4.63 -2.31
CA LEU A 174 2.36 -3.25 -1.81
C LEU A 174 1.40 -2.31 -2.55
N ARG A 175 1.01 -2.62 -3.80
CA ARG A 175 0.02 -1.85 -4.56
C ARG A 175 -1.42 -2.14 -4.11
N GLY A 176 -1.65 -3.35 -3.59
CA GLY A 176 -2.95 -3.78 -3.10
C GLY A 176 -3.21 -3.42 -1.65
N VAL A 177 -2.29 -2.74 -0.96
CA VAL A 177 -2.46 -2.39 0.45
C VAL A 177 -3.66 -1.48 0.63
N ARG A 178 -4.46 -1.78 1.66
CA ARG A 178 -5.67 -1.02 1.99
C ARG A 178 -5.62 -0.62 3.45
N LEU A 179 -5.79 0.68 3.70
CA LEU A 179 -6.07 1.22 5.03
C LEU A 179 -7.58 1.39 5.15
N LEU A 180 -8.20 0.57 5.99
CA LEU A 180 -9.63 0.69 6.29
C LEU A 180 -9.79 1.51 7.56
N ARG A 181 -10.57 2.58 7.44
CA ARG A 181 -10.89 3.52 8.52
C ARG A 181 -12.39 3.83 8.45
N ASP A 182 -13.10 3.71 9.57
CA ASP A 182 -14.54 3.98 9.64
C ASP A 182 -15.33 3.26 8.54
N GLN A 183 -15.01 1.97 8.28
CA GLN A 183 -15.59 1.12 7.23
C GLN A 183 -15.37 1.61 5.79
N LYS A 184 -14.45 2.56 5.59
CA LYS A 184 -14.07 3.07 4.26
C LYS A 184 -12.60 2.81 4.00
N ILE A 185 -12.25 2.69 2.72
CA ILE A 185 -10.85 2.59 2.30
C ILE A 185 -10.29 4.02 2.25
N ALA A 186 -9.28 4.29 3.09
CA ALA A 186 -8.54 5.54 3.01
C ALA A 186 -7.59 5.50 1.80
N PRO A 187 -7.50 6.59 1.02
CA PRO A 187 -6.67 6.65 -0.18
C PRO A 187 -5.19 6.85 0.19
N VAL A 188 -4.50 5.76 0.52
CA VAL A 188 -3.06 5.77 0.84
C VAL A 188 -2.32 4.93 -0.20
N ASP A 189 -1.36 5.51 -0.89
CA ASP A 189 -0.49 4.81 -1.82
C ASP A 189 0.78 4.35 -1.08
N VAL A 190 0.71 3.16 -0.50
CA VAL A 190 1.80 2.54 0.26
C VAL A 190 2.99 2.19 -0.63
N TYR A 191 2.73 1.87 -1.90
CA TYR A 191 3.77 1.58 -2.86
C TYR A 191 4.66 2.81 -3.10
N SER A 192 4.05 3.96 -3.42
CA SER A 192 4.77 5.21 -3.60
C SER A 192 5.45 5.68 -2.31
N LEU A 193 4.83 5.45 -1.15
CA LEU A 193 5.43 5.79 0.14
C LEU A 193 6.76 5.06 0.36
N ILE A 194 6.81 3.76 0.09
CA ILE A 194 7.95 2.90 0.47
C ILE A 194 9.02 2.87 -0.62
N LEU A 195 8.62 2.79 -1.89
CA LEU A 195 9.55 2.60 -3.00
C LEU A 195 9.95 3.91 -3.68
N ASP A 196 9.03 4.87 -3.77
CA ASP A 196 9.30 6.17 -4.39
C ASP A 196 9.64 7.26 -3.35
N GLY A 197 9.58 6.93 -2.03
CA GLY A 197 9.92 7.83 -0.94
C GLY A 197 8.94 9.00 -0.75
N ARG A 198 7.68 8.86 -1.20
CA ARG A 198 6.66 9.90 -1.06
C ARG A 198 6.12 9.99 0.35
N ILE A 199 6.80 10.78 1.19
CA ILE A 199 6.51 10.91 2.64
C ILE A 199 5.12 11.51 2.89
N GLU A 200 4.56 12.27 1.97
CA GLU A 200 3.20 12.81 2.05
C GLU A 200 2.12 11.72 2.16
N GLN A 201 2.44 10.49 1.74
CA GLN A 201 1.56 9.31 1.90
C GLN A 201 1.64 8.68 3.30
N ASN A 202 2.56 9.14 4.17
CA ASN A 202 2.75 8.61 5.51
C ASN A 202 1.72 9.21 6.49
N VAL A 203 0.47 8.77 6.36
CA VAL A 203 -0.66 9.27 7.15
C VAL A 203 -0.60 8.85 8.61
N TRP A 204 -1.26 9.61 9.49
CA TRP A 204 -1.45 9.24 10.89
C TRP A 204 -2.47 8.12 11.03
N LEU A 205 -2.14 7.12 11.83
CA LEU A 205 -3.03 6.02 12.19
C LEU A 205 -3.97 6.44 13.32
N ARG A 206 -5.18 5.88 13.32
CA ARG A 206 -6.22 6.08 14.32
C ARG A 206 -6.58 4.76 15.00
N ALA A 207 -7.10 4.85 16.20
CA ALA A 207 -7.65 3.69 16.90
C ALA A 207 -8.76 3.03 16.06
N GLY A 208 -8.68 1.71 15.88
CA GLY A 208 -9.60 0.94 15.06
C GLY A 208 -9.22 0.83 13.57
N ASP A 209 -8.14 1.49 13.13
CA ASP A 209 -7.66 1.32 11.77
C ASP A 209 -7.26 -0.14 11.50
N THR A 210 -7.58 -0.61 10.30
CA THR A 210 -7.15 -1.92 9.80
C THR A 210 -6.25 -1.72 8.58
N VAL A 211 -5.02 -2.19 8.66
CA VAL A 211 -4.12 -2.26 7.52
C VAL A 211 -4.15 -3.68 6.96
N PHE A 212 -4.62 -3.84 5.74
CA PHE A 212 -4.68 -5.13 5.05
C PHE A 212 -3.70 -5.15 3.89
N ILE A 213 -2.84 -6.16 3.86
CA ILE A 213 -1.85 -6.40 2.81
C ILE A 213 -2.17 -7.71 2.11
N PRO A 214 -2.66 -7.69 0.86
CA PRO A 214 -2.88 -8.91 0.10
C PRO A 214 -1.55 -9.56 -0.32
N ASP A 215 -1.62 -10.82 -0.72
CA ASP A 215 -0.47 -11.50 -1.32
C ASP A 215 -0.25 -11.08 -2.78
N ASN A 216 0.93 -11.42 -3.32
CA ASN A 216 1.29 -11.16 -4.71
C ASN A 216 1.16 -12.41 -5.60
N LYS A 217 0.67 -13.52 -5.07
CA LYS A 217 0.60 -14.80 -5.81
C LYS A 217 -0.37 -14.76 -6.98
N ALA A 218 -1.37 -13.90 -6.88
CA ALA A 218 -2.36 -13.70 -7.95
C ALA A 218 -1.97 -12.64 -8.97
N GLN A 219 -0.86 -11.91 -8.77
CA GLN A 219 -0.44 -10.86 -9.70
C GLN A 219 0.29 -11.46 -10.90
N ASN A 220 -0.36 -11.42 -12.04
CA ASN A 220 0.19 -11.91 -13.28
C ASN A 220 -0.09 -10.94 -14.43
N VAL A 221 0.82 -10.87 -15.37
CA VAL A 221 0.53 -10.42 -16.73
C VAL A 221 0.44 -11.62 -17.65
N PHE A 222 -0.31 -11.49 -18.71
CA PHE A 222 -0.55 -12.58 -19.65
C PHE A 222 0.12 -12.24 -20.97
N VAL A 223 1.03 -13.09 -21.45
CA VAL A 223 1.77 -12.85 -22.69
C VAL A 223 1.37 -13.89 -23.73
N PHE A 224 1.00 -13.43 -24.93
CA PHE A 224 0.55 -14.26 -26.04
C PHE A 224 1.17 -13.82 -27.36
N GLY A 225 1.01 -14.63 -28.41
CA GLY A 225 1.47 -14.36 -29.77
C GLY A 225 2.80 -14.99 -30.10
N ALA A 226 3.76 -14.22 -30.60
CA ALA A 226 5.06 -14.71 -31.07
C ALA A 226 6.06 -14.99 -29.93
N VAL A 227 5.62 -15.71 -28.91
CA VAL A 227 6.43 -16.13 -27.77
C VAL A 227 6.49 -17.68 -27.69
N ALA A 228 7.50 -18.22 -27.04
CA ALA A 228 7.65 -19.65 -26.86
C ALA A 228 6.84 -20.20 -25.68
N LYS A 229 6.64 -19.38 -24.65
CA LYS A 229 5.90 -19.72 -23.42
C LYS A 229 4.71 -18.78 -23.22
N PRO A 230 3.63 -18.95 -24.03
CA PRO A 230 2.44 -18.13 -23.86
C PRO A 230 1.72 -18.47 -22.56
N GLY A 231 1.13 -17.47 -21.89
CA GLY A 231 0.36 -17.64 -20.67
C GLY A 231 0.70 -16.64 -19.58
N PRO A 232 0.34 -16.94 -18.32
CA PRO A 232 0.59 -16.07 -17.21
C PRO A 232 2.08 -15.99 -16.86
N GLN A 233 2.56 -14.76 -16.68
CA GLN A 233 3.89 -14.46 -16.18
C GLN A 233 3.74 -13.77 -14.81
N PRO A 234 4.30 -14.34 -13.73
CA PRO A 234 4.17 -13.75 -12.40
C PRO A 234 4.89 -12.40 -12.32
N MET A 235 4.27 -11.42 -11.65
CA MET A 235 4.85 -10.11 -11.42
C MET A 235 5.56 -10.07 -10.07
N PRO A 236 6.89 -10.13 -9.99
CA PRO A 236 7.61 -10.00 -8.74
C PRO A 236 7.29 -8.65 -8.08
N GLN A 237 6.82 -8.69 -6.82
CA GLN A 237 6.51 -7.49 -6.04
C GLN A 237 5.51 -6.51 -6.72
N GLY A 238 4.68 -7.01 -7.65
CA GLY A 238 3.73 -6.17 -8.39
C GLY A 238 4.37 -5.20 -9.39
N ARG A 239 5.63 -5.41 -9.74
CA ARG A 239 6.36 -4.65 -10.75
C ARG A 239 6.79 -5.56 -11.89
N MET A 240 6.50 -5.15 -13.10
CA MET A 240 7.05 -5.74 -14.31
C MET A 240 6.98 -4.73 -15.44
N HIS A 241 8.06 -4.59 -16.19
CA HIS A 241 8.06 -3.82 -17.41
C HIS A 241 7.78 -4.73 -18.61
N ILE A 242 7.31 -4.13 -19.70
CA ILE A 242 6.94 -4.89 -20.91
C ILE A 242 8.10 -5.73 -21.46
N LEU A 243 9.34 -5.26 -21.37
CA LEU A 243 10.53 -6.02 -21.79
C LEU A 243 10.74 -7.26 -20.93
N GLU A 244 10.56 -7.16 -19.62
CA GLU A 244 10.69 -8.27 -18.68
C GLU A 244 9.62 -9.32 -18.93
N ALA A 245 8.37 -8.90 -19.17
CA ALA A 245 7.27 -9.80 -19.49
C ALA A 245 7.53 -10.60 -20.78
N ILE A 246 7.97 -9.91 -21.84
CA ILE A 246 8.27 -10.54 -23.12
C ILE A 246 9.49 -11.48 -22.97
N ALA A 247 10.51 -11.08 -22.21
CA ALA A 247 11.67 -11.92 -21.92
C ALA A 247 11.31 -13.17 -21.11
N ALA A 248 10.44 -13.04 -20.08
CA ALA A 248 9.95 -14.17 -19.29
C ALA A 248 9.13 -15.15 -20.12
N ALA A 249 8.38 -14.65 -21.10
CA ALA A 249 7.61 -15.46 -22.04
C ALA A 249 8.47 -16.09 -23.16
N ASP A 250 9.76 -15.80 -23.22
CA ASP A 250 10.71 -16.33 -24.17
C ASP A 250 10.32 -16.00 -25.63
N LEU A 251 10.74 -14.81 -26.10
CA LEU A 251 10.44 -14.34 -27.46
C LEU A 251 10.96 -15.34 -28.51
N ARG A 252 10.15 -15.68 -29.49
CA ARG A 252 10.60 -16.58 -30.59
C ARG A 252 11.77 -15.95 -31.34
N PRO A 253 12.70 -16.78 -31.88
CA PRO A 253 13.89 -16.25 -32.57
C PRO A 253 13.55 -15.42 -33.81
N THR A 254 12.42 -15.70 -34.48
CA THR A 254 12.00 -15.06 -35.73
C THR A 254 10.47 -14.96 -35.82
N GLY A 255 10.00 -14.09 -36.70
CA GLY A 255 8.58 -14.02 -37.03
C GLY A 255 7.73 -13.19 -36.04
N TYR A 256 8.33 -12.24 -35.34
CA TYR A 256 7.65 -11.31 -34.41
C TYR A 256 7.69 -9.88 -34.93
N ASP A 257 6.74 -9.08 -34.47
CA ASP A 257 6.70 -7.63 -34.65
C ASP A 257 6.73 -6.94 -33.30
N LEU A 258 7.88 -6.33 -32.95
CA LEU A 258 8.05 -5.55 -31.73
C LEU A 258 7.63 -4.08 -31.86
N GLN A 259 7.33 -3.61 -33.06
CA GLN A 259 6.89 -2.21 -33.27
C GLN A 259 5.41 -2.03 -32.93
N ASN A 260 4.63 -3.12 -33.00
CA ASN A 260 3.18 -3.09 -32.81
C ASN A 260 2.71 -4.03 -31.70
N VAL A 261 3.45 -4.13 -30.60
CA VAL A 261 3.04 -4.94 -29.44
C VAL A 261 1.81 -4.30 -28.80
N ARG A 262 0.79 -5.10 -28.55
CA ARG A 262 -0.49 -4.64 -28.00
C ARG A 262 -0.60 -5.02 -26.54
N VAL A 263 -0.97 -4.06 -25.70
CA VAL A 263 -1.27 -4.27 -24.28
C VAL A 263 -2.73 -3.95 -24.05
N ILE A 264 -3.49 -4.93 -23.61
CA ILE A 264 -4.89 -4.81 -23.25
C ILE A 264 -4.96 -4.69 -21.75
N ARG A 265 -5.48 -3.58 -21.25
CA ARG A 265 -5.59 -3.26 -19.84
C ARG A 265 -7.04 -3.11 -19.43
N SER A 266 -7.49 -3.88 -18.47
CA SER A 266 -8.80 -3.70 -17.87
C SER A 266 -8.73 -2.64 -16.77
N LEU A 267 -9.53 -1.57 -16.87
CA LEU A 267 -9.65 -0.53 -15.85
C LEU A 267 -10.78 -0.84 -14.87
N THR A 268 -11.89 -1.34 -15.39
CA THR A 268 -13.06 -1.79 -14.61
C THR A 268 -13.61 -3.07 -15.22
N THR A 269 -14.68 -3.61 -14.66
CA THR A 269 -15.39 -4.77 -15.23
C THR A 269 -16.02 -4.50 -16.61
N THR A 270 -16.17 -3.22 -17.00
CA THR A 270 -16.84 -2.80 -18.23
C THR A 270 -16.02 -1.90 -19.13
N THR A 271 -14.87 -1.41 -18.67
CA THR A 271 -14.00 -0.49 -19.42
C THR A 271 -12.57 -1.00 -19.45
N GLY A 272 -11.88 -0.78 -20.56
CA GLY A 272 -10.49 -1.15 -20.72
C GLY A 272 -9.79 -0.25 -21.75
N GLU A 273 -8.47 -0.35 -21.80
CA GLU A 273 -7.59 0.39 -22.70
C GLU A 273 -6.84 -0.59 -23.59
N LEU A 274 -6.67 -0.22 -24.86
CA LEU A 274 -5.76 -0.87 -25.78
C LEU A 274 -4.58 0.06 -26.04
N LEU A 275 -3.39 -0.38 -25.63
CA LEU A 275 -2.14 0.34 -25.86
C LEU A 275 -1.34 -0.37 -26.97
N VAL A 276 -0.87 0.38 -27.96
CA VAL A 276 0.09 -0.13 -28.96
C VAL A 276 1.45 0.40 -28.61
N VAL A 277 2.41 -0.49 -28.35
CA VAL A 277 3.73 -0.14 -27.82
C VAL A 277 4.82 -0.53 -28.82
N ASP A 278 5.66 0.42 -29.18
CA ASP A 278 6.86 0.17 -29.95
C ASP A 278 8.00 -0.29 -29.01
N VAL A 279 8.07 -1.61 -28.81
CA VAL A 279 9.07 -2.24 -27.93
C VAL A 279 10.47 -2.17 -28.55
N GLU A 280 10.56 -2.02 -29.88
CA GLU A 280 11.85 -1.87 -30.57
C GLU A 280 12.51 -0.54 -30.18
N LYS A 281 11.75 0.56 -30.07
CA LYS A 281 12.27 1.85 -29.58
C LYS A 281 12.72 1.77 -28.11
N ILE A 282 11.96 1.07 -27.28
CA ILE A 282 12.36 0.83 -25.88
C ILE A 282 13.69 0.07 -25.84
N ARG A 283 13.84 -0.98 -26.65
CA ARG A 283 15.07 -1.78 -26.74
C ARG A 283 16.28 -1.00 -27.20
N ARG A 284 16.07 0.02 -28.05
CA ARG A 284 17.13 0.94 -28.50
C ARG A 284 17.44 2.06 -27.51
N GLY A 285 16.66 2.17 -26.41
CA GLY A 285 16.82 3.25 -25.43
C GLY A 285 16.27 4.60 -25.88
N GLU A 286 15.42 4.63 -26.91
CA GLU A 286 14.79 5.84 -27.43
C GLU A 286 13.57 6.27 -26.58
N THR A 287 12.97 5.33 -25.86
CA THR A 287 11.81 5.59 -24.96
C THR A 287 11.94 4.77 -23.69
N LEU A 288 11.26 5.22 -22.63
CA LEU A 288 11.22 4.49 -21.36
C LEU A 288 10.35 3.22 -21.47
N PRO A 289 10.69 2.14 -20.74
CA PRO A 289 9.88 0.93 -20.69
C PRO A 289 8.48 1.21 -20.13
N LEU A 290 7.45 0.66 -20.77
CA LEU A 290 6.09 0.69 -20.25
C LEU A 290 6.00 -0.18 -19.01
N GLN A 291 5.56 0.38 -17.89
CA GLN A 291 5.24 -0.38 -16.69
C GLN A 291 3.87 -1.06 -16.84
N LEU A 292 3.83 -2.36 -16.59
CA LEU A 292 2.64 -3.17 -16.66
C LEU A 292 1.85 -3.12 -15.35
N MET A 293 0.56 -3.40 -15.45
CA MET A 293 -0.35 -3.58 -14.31
C MET A 293 -0.77 -5.04 -14.21
N ASP A 294 -1.20 -5.44 -13.03
CA ASP A 294 -1.79 -6.77 -12.82
C ASP A 294 -3.00 -6.97 -13.73
N GLY A 295 -3.04 -8.13 -14.40
CA GLY A 295 -4.09 -8.45 -15.36
C GLY A 295 -3.86 -7.93 -16.78
N ASP A 296 -2.78 -7.19 -17.05
CA ASP A 296 -2.46 -6.76 -18.43
C ASP A 296 -2.27 -7.97 -19.35
N VAL A 297 -2.87 -7.93 -20.52
CA VAL A 297 -2.70 -8.93 -21.56
C VAL A 297 -1.82 -8.35 -22.67
N ILE A 298 -0.65 -8.94 -22.86
CA ILE A 298 0.34 -8.52 -23.85
C ILE A 298 0.26 -9.46 -25.03
N TYR A 299 0.05 -8.91 -26.21
CA TYR A 299 0.06 -9.66 -27.46
C TYR A 299 1.21 -9.21 -28.35
N VAL A 300 2.13 -10.11 -28.63
CA VAL A 300 3.24 -9.91 -29.58
C VAL A 300 2.81 -10.44 -30.95
N PRO A 301 2.59 -9.58 -31.97
CA PRO A 301 2.18 -10.04 -33.29
C PRO A 301 3.21 -10.96 -33.94
N LYS A 302 2.72 -11.93 -34.74
CA LYS A 302 3.58 -12.88 -35.45
C LYS A 302 4.23 -12.30 -36.73
N ASN A 303 3.61 -11.28 -37.32
CA ASN A 303 4.11 -10.55 -38.51
C ASN A 303 3.45 -9.16 -38.57
N VAL A 304 4.00 -8.23 -39.37
CA VAL A 304 3.55 -6.85 -39.55
C VAL A 304 2.09 -6.74 -40.07
N PHE A 305 1.52 -7.80 -40.63
CA PHE A 305 0.18 -7.80 -41.28
C PHE A 305 -0.93 -8.53 -40.53
N GLY A 306 -0.73 -8.88 -39.25
CA GLY A 306 -1.79 -9.52 -38.45
C GLY A 306 -2.99 -8.62 -38.24
N THR A 307 -4.20 -9.05 -38.63
CA THR A 307 -5.44 -8.32 -38.40
C THR A 307 -5.90 -8.49 -36.95
N TRP A 308 -6.74 -7.56 -36.44
CA TRP A 308 -7.32 -7.66 -35.08
C TRP A 308 -8.07 -8.99 -34.84
N ASN A 309 -8.67 -9.55 -35.91
CA ASN A 309 -9.33 -10.85 -35.83
C ASN A 309 -8.37 -12.00 -35.52
N ASP A 310 -7.14 -11.96 -36.06
CA ASP A 310 -6.13 -12.98 -35.79
C ASP A 310 -5.68 -12.94 -34.34
N VAL A 311 -5.58 -11.74 -33.76
CA VAL A 311 -5.28 -11.53 -32.34
C VAL A 311 -6.31 -12.22 -31.44
N ILE A 312 -7.58 -11.97 -31.70
CA ILE A 312 -8.70 -12.55 -30.93
C ILE A 312 -8.72 -14.08 -31.08
N THR A 313 -8.50 -14.60 -32.30
CA THR A 313 -8.55 -16.03 -32.57
C THR A 313 -7.38 -16.78 -31.89
N ASP A 314 -6.21 -16.19 -31.81
CA ASP A 314 -5.04 -16.77 -31.13
C ASP A 314 -5.16 -16.72 -29.59
N ILE A 315 -5.89 -15.75 -29.06
CA ILE A 315 -6.09 -15.57 -27.62
C ILE A 315 -7.26 -16.42 -27.09
N LEU A 316 -8.35 -16.57 -27.85
CA LEU A 316 -9.58 -17.24 -27.44
C LEU A 316 -9.41 -18.64 -26.84
N PRO A 317 -8.55 -19.54 -27.35
CA PRO A 317 -8.40 -20.88 -26.77
C PRO A 317 -7.81 -20.86 -25.36
N SER A 318 -7.00 -19.85 -25.05
CA SER A 318 -6.34 -19.68 -23.74
C SER A 318 -7.23 -18.94 -22.73
N LEU A 319 -8.28 -18.28 -23.21
CA LEU A 319 -9.17 -17.41 -22.39
C LEU A 319 -10.29 -18.16 -21.67
N ASN A 320 -10.56 -19.40 -22.00
CA ASN A 320 -11.51 -20.23 -21.23
C ASN A 320 -11.08 -20.40 -19.76
N ALA A 321 -9.81 -20.10 -19.43
CA ALA A 321 -9.29 -20.04 -18.07
C ALA A 321 -9.37 -18.64 -17.42
N ILE A 322 -9.66 -17.58 -18.22
CA ILE A 322 -9.55 -16.17 -17.76
C ILE A 322 -10.82 -15.38 -18.14
N SER A 323 -11.93 -16.05 -18.26
CA SER A 323 -13.17 -15.52 -18.82
C SER A 323 -13.74 -14.25 -18.14
N SER A 324 -13.33 -13.95 -16.93
CA SER A 324 -13.80 -12.76 -16.19
C SER A 324 -13.06 -11.46 -16.56
N LEU A 325 -11.83 -11.54 -17.08
CA LEU A 325 -10.99 -10.36 -17.34
C LEU A 325 -11.26 -9.70 -18.71
N LEU A 326 -11.84 -10.42 -19.66
CA LEU A 326 -12.05 -9.94 -21.03
C LEU A 326 -13.51 -9.75 -21.44
N GLN A 327 -14.46 -9.92 -20.54
CA GLN A 327 -15.86 -9.60 -20.82
C GLN A 327 -16.08 -8.19 -21.40
N PRO A 328 -15.37 -7.14 -20.97
CA PRO A 328 -15.54 -5.80 -21.54
C PRO A 328 -15.22 -5.73 -23.03
N PHE A 329 -14.22 -6.48 -23.49
CA PHE A 329 -13.74 -6.41 -24.89
C PHE A 329 -14.59 -7.26 -25.87
N VAL A 330 -15.20 -8.33 -25.38
CA VAL A 330 -16.14 -9.13 -26.16
C VAL A 330 -17.40 -8.32 -26.47
N SER A 331 -17.84 -7.51 -25.52
CA SER A 331 -19.02 -6.62 -25.69
C SER A 331 -18.79 -5.50 -26.71
N ILE A 332 -17.57 -4.97 -26.84
CA ILE A 332 -17.23 -3.94 -27.83
C ILE A 332 -17.37 -4.48 -29.28
N LYS A 333 -17.05 -5.74 -29.50
CA LYS A 333 -17.17 -6.36 -30.85
C LYS A 333 -18.62 -6.46 -31.31
N TYR A 334 -19.58 -6.70 -30.42
CA TYR A 334 -20.99 -6.73 -30.74
C TYR A 334 -21.57 -5.35 -31.04
N LEU A 335 -20.97 -4.27 -30.54
CA LEU A 335 -21.42 -2.89 -30.75
C LEU A 335 -20.76 -2.21 -31.95
N SER A 336 -19.60 -2.67 -32.42
CA SER A 336 -18.88 -2.13 -33.57
C SER A 336 -19.18 -2.84 -34.89
N GLY A 337 -20.00 -3.84 -34.87
CA GLY A 337 -20.40 -4.66 -36.01
C GLY A 337 -21.74 -4.25 -36.66
N LYS A 338 -22.00 -2.92 -36.77
CA LYS A 338 -23.03 -2.36 -37.65
C LYS A 338 -22.42 -1.30 -38.53
#